data_d9fc7791a47728d3d1e7a1c4598126da
#
_entry.id   d9fc7791a47728d3d1e7a1c4598126da
#
_cell.length_a   1.000
_cell.length_b   1.000
_cell.length_c   1.000
_cell.angle_alpha   90.00
_cell.angle_beta   90.00
_cell.angle_gamma   90.00
#
_symmetry.space_group_name_H-M   'P 1'
#
loop_
_entity.id
_entity.type
_entity.pdbx_description
1 polymer ?
#
loop_
_entity_poly.entity_id
_entity_poly.type
_entity_poly.pdbx_seq_one_letter_code
_entity_poly.pdbx_strand_id
1 'polypeptide(L)'
;MRHGLTESIGFLCNPHHRTVGASCRRRRPVTIDKCPPMRASLVNTSLRTLTWCCVILLAVLSLLPGQALEALWLLPLMKIVRAVLPATVEHFVAYAAVTPITMAAYGSSRGGVRIIGALCAYAGILEYLRHFSPGRHPSIAKFAGSALGALCGGLVIALLWRRVSVVSR
;
A
#
# COMPACT_ATOMS: atom_id res chain seq x y z
N MET A 1 30.50 -41.57 -1.43
CA MET A 1 30.59 -41.94 -0.02
C MET A 1 30.18 -40.70 0.79
N ARG A 2 28.97 -40.67 1.30
CA ARG A 2 28.48 -39.63 2.25
C ARG A 2 27.73 -40.39 3.35
N HIS A 3 28.33 -40.43 4.52
CA HIS A 3 27.74 -41.01 5.71
C HIS A 3 26.67 -40.10 6.28
N GLY A 4 25.44 -40.59 6.37
CA GLY A 4 24.36 -39.95 7.12
C GLY A 4 24.50 -40.33 8.60
N LEU A 5 24.56 -39.32 9.45
CA LEU A 5 24.40 -39.45 10.90
C LEU A 5 22.91 -39.22 11.21
N THR A 6 22.21 -40.32 11.48
CA THR A 6 20.90 -40.35 12.11
C THR A 6 21.10 -40.41 13.62
N GLU A 7 20.95 -39.29 14.31
CA GLU A 7 20.86 -39.28 15.77
C GLU A 7 19.45 -39.75 16.19
N SER A 8 19.44 -41.00 16.72
CA SER A 8 18.28 -41.55 17.41
C SER A 8 18.18 -40.97 18.81
N ILE A 9 17.24 -40.03 19.01
CA ILE A 9 16.86 -39.58 20.34
C ILE A 9 15.94 -40.67 20.94
N GLY A 10 16.51 -41.43 21.88
CA GLY A 10 15.83 -42.48 22.60
C GLY A 10 14.70 -41.94 23.48
N PHE A 11 13.50 -42.43 23.22
CA PHE A 11 12.33 -42.24 24.09
C PHE A 11 12.48 -43.15 25.31
N LEU A 12 12.79 -42.60 26.46
CA LEU A 12 12.59 -43.21 27.78
C LEU A 12 11.11 -43.17 28.14
N CYS A 13 10.37 -44.19 27.78
CA CYS A 13 9.04 -44.45 28.34
C CYS A 13 9.19 -45.09 29.74
N ASN A 14 8.80 -44.34 30.79
CA ASN A 14 8.69 -44.86 32.12
C ASN A 14 7.35 -45.61 32.31
N PRO A 15 7.34 -46.93 32.65
CA PRO A 15 6.12 -47.77 32.62
C PRO A 15 5.27 -47.75 33.89
N HIS A 16 5.45 -46.84 34.83
CA HIS A 16 4.66 -46.83 36.09
C HIS A 16 3.91 -45.48 36.26
N HIS A 17 2.75 -45.35 35.65
CA HIS A 17 1.60 -44.72 36.28
C HIS A 17 0.32 -45.01 35.48
N ARG A 18 -0.56 -45.78 36.14
CA ARG A 18 -1.95 -46.02 35.74
C ARG A 18 -2.79 -44.77 35.83
N THR A 19 -3.67 -44.65 34.85
CA THR A 19 -4.97 -43.93 34.89
C THR A 19 -4.94 -42.44 35.15
N VAL A 20 -5.09 -41.64 34.11
CA VAL A 20 -6.15 -40.65 33.94
C VAL A 20 -6.10 -40.23 32.46
N GLY A 21 -7.25 -40.19 31.78
CA GLY A 21 -7.37 -39.89 30.35
C GLY A 21 -6.71 -38.59 29.94
N ALA A 22 -5.45 -38.62 29.63
CA ALA A 22 -4.70 -37.50 29.08
C ALA A 22 -5.01 -37.44 27.58
N SER A 23 -5.98 -36.57 27.22
CA SER A 23 -6.13 -36.07 25.86
C SER A 23 -4.74 -35.67 25.36
N CYS A 24 -4.18 -36.47 24.49
CA CYS A 24 -2.92 -36.19 23.82
C CYS A 24 -3.16 -34.97 22.91
N ARG A 25 -3.08 -33.77 23.51
CA ARG A 25 -3.03 -32.52 22.75
C ARG A 25 -1.81 -32.61 21.87
N ARG A 26 -2.01 -33.01 20.63
CA ARG A 26 -1.04 -32.96 19.54
C ARG A 26 -0.42 -31.55 19.58
N ARG A 27 0.74 -31.41 20.25
CA ARG A 27 1.53 -30.18 20.18
C ARG A 27 1.80 -29.94 18.72
N ARG A 28 1.19 -28.90 18.16
CA ARG A 28 1.54 -28.42 16.82
C ARG A 28 3.06 -28.21 16.85
N PRO A 29 3.77 -28.68 15.81
CA PRO A 29 5.19 -28.37 15.72
C PRO A 29 5.33 -26.86 15.81
N VAL A 30 6.16 -26.40 16.74
CA VAL A 30 6.56 -24.99 16.83
C VAL A 30 7.31 -24.73 15.51
N THR A 31 6.57 -24.19 14.55
CA THR A 31 7.20 -23.61 13.35
C THR A 31 8.07 -22.48 13.89
N ILE A 32 9.39 -22.68 13.83
CA ILE A 32 10.37 -21.61 14.04
C ILE A 32 9.98 -20.54 13.04
N ASP A 33 9.27 -19.52 13.53
CA ASP A 33 8.78 -18.41 12.72
C ASP A 33 9.98 -17.84 11.99
N LYS A 34 9.89 -17.93 10.67
CA LYS A 34 10.85 -17.33 9.75
C LYS A 34 10.96 -15.85 10.14
N CYS A 35 12.00 -15.46 10.85
CA CYS A 35 12.35 -14.06 11.02
C CYS A 35 12.36 -13.44 9.61
N PRO A 36 11.49 -12.47 9.32
CA PRO A 36 11.48 -11.84 8.00
C PRO A 36 12.89 -11.29 7.76
N PRO A 37 13.49 -11.54 6.60
CA PRO A 37 14.84 -11.06 6.32
C PRO A 37 14.85 -9.54 6.52
N MET A 38 15.86 -9.03 7.22
CA MET A 38 15.97 -7.61 7.64
C MET A 38 15.74 -6.64 6.47
N ARG A 39 16.10 -7.03 5.24
CA ARG A 39 15.81 -6.29 3.99
C ARG A 39 14.32 -6.11 3.71
N ALA A 40 13.50 -7.12 3.95
CA ALA A 40 12.05 -7.02 3.71
C ALA A 40 11.37 -6.04 4.68
N SER A 41 11.85 -5.94 5.91
CA SER A 41 11.38 -4.97 6.90
C SER A 41 11.71 -3.54 6.46
N LEU A 42 12.95 -3.26 6.03
CA LEU A 42 13.37 -1.93 5.58
C LEU A 42 12.60 -1.47 4.36
N VAL A 43 12.43 -2.31 3.34
CA VAL A 43 11.65 -1.99 2.14
C VAL A 43 10.20 -1.65 2.49
N ASN A 44 9.58 -2.41 3.37
CA ASN A 44 8.20 -2.17 3.78
C ASN A 44 8.06 -0.84 4.55
N THR A 45 9.01 -0.52 5.42
CA THR A 45 9.04 0.76 6.14
C THR A 45 9.22 1.93 5.16
N SER A 46 10.14 1.83 4.23
CA SER A 46 10.37 2.88 3.22
C SER A 46 9.14 3.12 2.34
N LEU A 47 8.44 2.06 1.91
CA LEU A 47 7.20 2.19 1.13
C LEU A 47 6.08 2.86 1.93
N ARG A 48 5.95 2.55 3.22
CA ARG A 48 4.98 3.21 4.08
C ARG A 48 5.28 4.69 4.28
N THR A 49 6.55 5.03 4.53
CA THR A 49 6.97 6.43 4.63
C THR A 49 6.70 7.18 3.32
N LEU A 50 7.06 6.59 2.18
CA LEU A 50 6.78 7.17 0.87
C LEU A 50 5.28 7.40 0.65
N THR A 51 4.43 6.43 1.01
CA THR A 51 2.97 6.59 0.92
C THR A 51 2.49 7.80 1.72
N TRP A 52 2.92 7.92 2.98
CA TRP A 52 2.51 9.06 3.82
C TRP A 52 3.03 10.40 3.27
N CYS A 53 4.27 10.44 2.79
CA CYS A 53 4.81 11.64 2.13
C CYS A 53 3.95 12.02 0.91
N CYS A 54 3.59 11.08 0.06
CA CYS A 54 2.74 11.33 -1.10
C CYS A 54 1.34 11.83 -0.70
N VAL A 55 0.70 11.19 0.29
CA VAL A 55 -0.62 11.58 0.78
C VAL A 55 -0.60 12.99 1.37
N ILE A 56 0.39 13.31 2.20
CA ILE A 56 0.56 14.65 2.78
C ILE A 56 0.83 15.68 1.67
N LEU A 57 1.69 15.36 0.70
CA LEU A 57 1.98 16.24 -0.42
C LEU A 57 0.73 16.53 -1.25
N LEU A 58 -0.10 15.51 -1.51
CA LEU A 58 -1.39 15.72 -2.19
C LEU A 58 -2.31 16.66 -1.42
N ALA A 59 -2.37 16.54 -0.06
CA ALA A 59 -3.15 17.46 0.76
C ALA A 59 -2.62 18.90 0.67
N VAL A 60 -1.32 19.08 0.85
CA VAL A 60 -0.68 20.39 0.80
C VAL A 60 -0.92 21.06 -0.55
N LEU A 61 -0.63 20.37 -1.65
CA LEU A 61 -0.83 20.92 -3.00
C LEU A 61 -2.31 21.17 -3.33
N SER A 62 -3.21 20.36 -2.75
CA SER A 62 -4.64 20.50 -2.95
C SER A 62 -5.22 21.72 -2.21
N LEU A 63 -4.75 21.99 -0.99
CA LEU A 63 -5.29 23.03 -0.11
C LEU A 63 -4.51 24.35 -0.17
N LEU A 64 -3.31 24.34 -0.74
CA LEU A 64 -2.49 25.55 -0.85
C LEU A 64 -3.25 26.65 -1.62
N PRO A 65 -3.28 27.91 -1.13
CA PRO A 65 -3.92 29.01 -1.84
C PRO A 65 -3.37 29.16 -3.27
N GLY A 66 -4.22 29.60 -4.21
CA GLY A 66 -3.85 29.72 -5.62
C GLY A 66 -2.60 30.56 -5.84
N GLN A 67 -2.48 31.69 -5.15
CA GLN A 67 -1.31 32.59 -5.22
C GLN A 67 -0.01 31.93 -4.76
N ALA A 68 -0.05 31.15 -3.66
CA ALA A 68 1.12 30.44 -3.18
C ALA A 68 1.54 29.31 -4.15
N LEU A 69 0.55 28.71 -4.80
CA LEU A 69 0.83 27.70 -5.82
C LEU A 69 1.49 28.33 -7.05
N GLU A 70 1.04 29.51 -7.48
CA GLU A 70 1.67 30.23 -8.59
C GLU A 70 3.14 30.57 -8.30
N ALA A 71 3.46 30.94 -7.06
CA ALA A 71 4.85 31.15 -6.64
C ALA A 71 5.69 29.85 -6.68
N LEU A 72 5.10 28.70 -6.31
CA LEU A 72 5.75 27.39 -6.41
C LEU A 72 5.90 26.91 -7.87
N TRP A 73 5.02 27.38 -8.76
CA TRP A 73 5.00 27.03 -10.18
C TRP A 73 6.08 27.77 -11.00
N LEU A 74 6.93 28.56 -10.36
CA LEU A 74 8.10 29.19 -11.00
C LEU A 74 9.13 28.16 -11.50
N LEU A 75 9.06 26.90 -11.11
CA LEU A 75 9.83 25.83 -11.70
C LEU A 75 9.39 25.61 -13.15
N PRO A 76 10.29 25.77 -14.15
CA PRO A 76 9.92 25.79 -15.57
C PRO A 76 9.23 24.51 -16.04
N LEU A 77 9.56 23.37 -15.42
CA LEU A 77 8.96 22.07 -15.72
C LEU A 77 7.44 22.05 -15.41
N MET A 78 7.04 22.65 -14.33
CA MET A 78 5.63 22.70 -13.92
C MET A 78 4.78 23.56 -14.83
N LYS A 79 5.33 24.66 -15.35
CA LYS A 79 4.63 25.51 -16.34
C LYS A 79 4.32 24.72 -17.63
N ILE A 80 5.26 23.91 -18.10
CA ILE A 80 5.10 23.07 -19.29
C ILE A 80 4.00 22.02 -19.06
N VAL A 81 4.04 21.33 -17.91
CA VAL A 81 3.04 20.30 -17.57
C VAL A 81 1.62 20.90 -17.54
N ARG A 82 1.43 22.07 -16.93
CA ARG A 82 0.12 22.75 -16.88
C ARG A 82 -0.35 23.33 -18.20
N ALA A 83 0.56 23.75 -19.06
CA ALA A 83 0.19 24.24 -20.39
C ALA A 83 -0.37 23.14 -21.27
N VAL A 84 0.05 21.88 -21.01
CA VAL A 84 -0.32 20.70 -21.83
C VAL A 84 -1.45 19.88 -21.20
N LEU A 85 -1.53 19.80 -19.87
CA LEU A 85 -2.48 18.91 -19.18
C LEU A 85 -3.59 19.70 -18.45
N PRO A 86 -4.87 19.37 -18.71
CA PRO A 86 -5.98 19.88 -17.92
C PRO A 86 -5.80 19.47 -16.43
N ALA A 87 -6.25 20.33 -15.51
CA ALA A 87 -6.12 20.08 -14.07
C ALA A 87 -6.74 18.73 -13.60
N THR A 88 -7.74 18.23 -14.31
CA THR A 88 -8.35 16.92 -14.06
C THR A 88 -7.37 15.77 -14.34
N VAL A 89 -6.54 15.91 -15.38
CA VAL A 89 -5.54 14.90 -15.74
C VAL A 89 -4.38 14.90 -14.73
N GLU A 90 -3.99 16.06 -14.20
CA GLU A 90 -3.00 16.14 -13.11
C GLU A 90 -3.46 15.32 -11.90
N HIS A 91 -4.73 15.47 -11.49
CA HIS A 91 -5.31 14.69 -10.39
C HIS A 91 -5.38 13.19 -10.71
N PHE A 92 -5.80 12.84 -11.92
CA PHE A 92 -5.81 11.45 -12.37
C PHE A 92 -4.43 10.81 -12.27
N VAL A 93 -3.40 11.43 -12.83
CA VAL A 93 -2.03 10.91 -12.83
C VAL A 93 -1.48 10.80 -11.40
N ALA A 94 -1.71 11.80 -10.56
CA ALA A 94 -1.26 11.79 -9.18
C ALA A 94 -1.86 10.60 -8.39
N TYR A 95 -3.16 10.38 -8.48
CA TYR A 95 -3.82 9.26 -7.79
C TYR A 95 -3.50 7.91 -8.44
N ALA A 96 -3.33 7.85 -9.76
CA ALA A 96 -2.89 6.64 -10.45
C ALA A 96 -1.47 6.21 -10.04
N ALA A 97 -0.59 7.15 -9.70
CA ALA A 97 0.75 6.86 -9.20
C ALA A 97 0.77 6.48 -7.70
N VAL A 98 -0.01 7.18 -6.86
CA VAL A 98 -0.02 6.96 -5.40
C VAL A 98 -0.71 5.64 -5.04
N THR A 99 -1.76 5.23 -5.76
CA THR A 99 -2.52 4.01 -5.45
C THR A 99 -1.65 2.74 -5.48
N PRO A 100 -0.85 2.43 -6.51
CA PRO A 100 -0.01 1.25 -6.52
C PRO A 100 1.06 1.27 -5.43
N ILE A 101 1.62 2.43 -5.08
CA ILE A 101 2.59 2.58 -3.99
C ILE A 101 1.92 2.22 -2.66
N THR A 102 0.71 2.75 -2.42
CA THR A 102 -0.07 2.47 -1.21
C THR A 102 -0.47 1.00 -1.14
N MET A 103 -0.88 0.40 -2.25
CA MET A 103 -1.20 -1.02 -2.31
C MET A 103 0.03 -1.89 -2.09
N ALA A 104 1.20 -1.52 -2.58
CA ALA A 104 2.46 -2.22 -2.32
C ALA A 104 2.86 -2.12 -0.84
N ALA A 105 2.63 -0.98 -0.18
CA ALA A 105 2.97 -0.74 1.21
C ALA A 105 2.04 -1.44 2.21
N TYR A 106 0.74 -1.53 1.90
CA TYR A 106 -0.31 -1.99 2.83
C TYR A 106 -1.18 -3.12 2.28
N GLY A 107 -1.03 -3.45 1.00
CA GLY A 107 -1.93 -4.37 0.31
C GLY A 107 -1.71 -5.83 0.68
N SER A 108 -2.78 -6.46 1.17
CA SER A 108 -3.07 -7.86 0.92
C SER A 108 -4.12 -7.93 -0.20
N SER A 109 -4.22 -9.05 -0.88
CA SER A 109 -5.18 -9.25 -1.99
C SER A 109 -6.65 -8.87 -1.66
N ARG A 110 -7.02 -8.90 -0.37
CA ARG A 110 -8.34 -8.47 0.12
C ARG A 110 -8.40 -7.01 0.58
N GLY A 111 -7.25 -6.35 0.76
CA GLY A 111 -7.14 -4.96 1.22
C GLY A 111 -7.22 -3.93 0.10
N GLY A 112 -7.03 -4.33 -1.16
CA GLY A 112 -6.93 -3.40 -2.29
C GLY A 112 -8.17 -2.51 -2.47
N VAL A 113 -9.37 -3.10 -2.40
CA VAL A 113 -10.63 -2.34 -2.51
C VAL A 113 -10.79 -1.30 -1.38
N ARG A 114 -10.38 -1.66 -0.16
CA ARG A 114 -10.41 -0.72 0.99
C ARG A 114 -9.46 0.45 0.78
N ILE A 115 -8.27 0.19 0.24
CA ILE A 115 -7.27 1.23 -0.07
C ILE A 115 -7.81 2.18 -1.15
N ILE A 116 -8.37 1.65 -2.23
CA ILE A 116 -9.00 2.46 -3.29
C ILE A 116 -10.14 3.29 -2.71
N GLY A 117 -11.04 2.68 -1.92
CA GLY A 117 -12.13 3.39 -1.27
C GLY A 117 -11.65 4.50 -0.33
N ALA A 118 -10.59 4.24 0.45
CA ALA A 118 -9.98 5.26 1.33
C ALA A 118 -9.37 6.42 0.53
N LEU A 119 -8.70 6.15 -0.58
CA LEU A 119 -8.13 7.20 -1.45
C LEU A 119 -9.22 8.00 -2.16
N CYS A 120 -10.32 7.36 -2.58
CA CYS A 120 -11.48 8.08 -3.14
C CYS A 120 -12.17 8.96 -2.08
N ALA A 121 -12.37 8.44 -0.87
CA ALA A 121 -12.91 9.24 0.24
C ALA A 121 -11.99 10.42 0.59
N TYR A 122 -10.69 10.18 0.63
CA TYR A 122 -9.69 11.22 0.84
C TYR A 122 -9.74 12.30 -0.24
N ALA A 123 -9.83 11.92 -1.52
CA ALA A 123 -10.00 12.88 -2.63
C ALA A 123 -11.26 13.73 -2.46
N GLY A 124 -12.39 13.11 -2.05
CA GLY A 124 -13.64 13.81 -1.78
C GLY A 124 -13.53 14.81 -0.63
N ILE A 125 -12.86 14.41 0.47
CA ILE A 125 -12.60 15.28 1.61
C ILE A 125 -11.74 16.48 1.20
N LEU A 126 -10.66 16.24 0.44
CA LEU A 126 -9.80 17.35 -0.03
C LEU A 126 -10.55 18.30 -0.94
N GLU A 127 -11.41 17.79 -1.82
CA GLU A 127 -12.21 18.63 -2.72
C GLU A 127 -13.26 19.43 -1.95
N TYR A 128 -13.85 18.86 -0.90
CA TYR A 128 -14.73 19.57 0.02
C TYR A 128 -13.99 20.67 0.79
N LEU A 129 -12.80 20.36 1.33
CA LEU A 129 -11.99 21.33 2.06
C LEU A 129 -11.52 22.52 1.21
N ARG A 130 -11.43 22.34 -0.10
CA ARG A 130 -11.15 23.44 -1.05
C ARG A 130 -12.18 24.57 -0.99
N HIS A 131 -13.40 24.28 -0.57
CA HIS A 131 -14.43 25.29 -0.38
C HIS A 131 -13.99 26.38 0.61
N PHE A 132 -13.16 26.01 1.59
CA PHE A 132 -12.64 26.92 2.60
C PHE A 132 -11.33 27.60 2.20
N SER A 133 -10.74 27.24 1.06
CA SER A 133 -9.46 27.79 0.59
C SER A 133 -9.67 29.00 -0.33
N PRO A 134 -9.12 30.20 -0.01
CA PRO A 134 -9.28 31.38 -0.82
C PRO A 134 -8.81 31.18 -2.27
N GLY A 135 -9.63 31.62 -3.23
CA GLY A 135 -9.31 31.52 -4.66
C GLY A 135 -9.38 30.13 -5.25
N ARG A 136 -9.97 29.14 -4.54
CA ARG A 136 -10.20 27.78 -5.01
C ARG A 136 -11.68 27.45 -5.04
N HIS A 137 -12.12 26.80 -6.13
CA HIS A 137 -13.47 26.29 -6.25
C HIS A 137 -13.46 24.77 -6.31
N PRO A 138 -14.33 24.08 -5.54
CA PRO A 138 -14.51 22.64 -5.65
C PRO A 138 -14.96 22.26 -7.07
N SER A 139 -14.47 21.16 -7.59
CA SER A 139 -14.74 20.71 -8.95
C SER A 139 -15.00 19.22 -8.99
N ILE A 140 -16.22 18.85 -9.32
CA ILE A 140 -16.61 17.44 -9.51
C ILE A 140 -15.70 16.74 -10.52
N ALA A 141 -15.26 17.44 -11.57
CA ALA A 141 -14.36 16.88 -12.57
C ALA A 141 -12.99 16.48 -11.99
N LYS A 142 -12.43 17.28 -11.04
CA LYS A 142 -11.17 16.93 -10.37
C LYS A 142 -11.34 15.74 -9.43
N PHE A 143 -12.45 15.69 -8.69
CA PHE A 143 -12.79 14.51 -7.89
C PHE A 143 -12.92 13.27 -8.75
N ALA A 144 -13.66 13.33 -9.86
CA ALA A 144 -13.82 12.22 -10.79
C ALA A 144 -12.46 11.77 -11.37
N GLY A 145 -11.58 12.71 -11.74
CA GLY A 145 -10.23 12.42 -12.18
C GLY A 145 -9.43 11.67 -11.11
N SER A 146 -9.48 12.11 -9.85
CA SER A 146 -8.82 11.45 -8.73
C SER A 146 -9.34 10.03 -8.50
N ALA A 147 -10.66 9.85 -8.50
CA ALA A 147 -11.31 8.55 -8.31
C ALA A 147 -10.95 7.57 -9.44
N LEU A 148 -11.02 8.02 -10.69
CA LEU A 148 -10.61 7.22 -11.86
C LEU A 148 -9.13 6.88 -11.80
N GLY A 149 -8.26 7.81 -11.41
CA GLY A 149 -6.85 7.56 -11.22
C GLY A 149 -6.58 6.47 -10.17
N ALA A 150 -7.26 6.55 -9.03
CA ALA A 150 -7.15 5.54 -7.98
C ALA A 150 -7.62 4.15 -8.45
N LEU A 151 -8.72 4.07 -9.19
CA LEU A 151 -9.22 2.82 -9.76
C LEU A 151 -8.25 2.23 -10.79
N CYS A 152 -7.76 3.04 -11.73
CA CYS A 152 -6.81 2.60 -12.75
C CYS A 152 -5.49 2.13 -12.13
N GLY A 153 -4.92 2.90 -11.20
CA GLY A 153 -3.70 2.51 -10.49
C GLY A 153 -3.86 1.21 -9.70
N GLY A 154 -5.02 1.03 -9.05
CA GLY A 154 -5.36 -0.21 -8.35
C GLY A 154 -5.51 -1.40 -9.29
N LEU A 155 -6.13 -1.21 -10.46
CA LEU A 155 -6.28 -2.25 -11.47
C LEU A 155 -4.92 -2.70 -12.02
N VAL A 156 -4.06 -1.75 -12.35
CA VAL A 156 -2.70 -2.04 -12.88
C VAL A 156 -1.92 -2.92 -11.91
N ILE A 157 -1.84 -2.56 -10.63
CA ILE A 157 -1.10 -3.35 -9.65
C ILE A 157 -1.75 -4.73 -9.41
N ALA A 158 -3.08 -4.82 -9.43
CA ALA A 158 -3.79 -6.09 -9.28
C ALA A 158 -3.49 -7.04 -10.46
N LEU A 159 -3.44 -6.52 -11.69
CA LEU A 159 -3.06 -7.28 -12.88
C LEU A 159 -1.60 -7.74 -12.83
N LEU A 160 -0.68 -6.88 -12.40
CA LEU A 160 0.73 -7.23 -12.23
C LEU A 160 0.90 -8.36 -11.20
N TRP A 161 0.23 -8.30 -10.07
CA TRP A 161 0.29 -9.35 -9.06
C TRP A 161 -0.27 -10.69 -9.56
N ARG A 162 -1.34 -10.67 -10.33
CA ARG A 162 -1.87 -11.89 -10.97
C ARG A 162 -0.84 -12.53 -11.91
N ARG A 163 -0.17 -11.73 -12.74
CA ARG A 163 0.84 -12.25 -13.66
C ARG A 163 2.04 -12.87 -12.93
N VAL A 164 2.56 -12.21 -11.89
CA VAL A 164 3.67 -12.72 -11.10
C VAL A 164 3.30 -14.04 -10.42
N SER A 165 2.08 -14.16 -9.89
CA SER A 165 1.62 -15.39 -9.22
C SER A 165 1.44 -16.57 -10.18
N VAL A 166 1.19 -16.32 -11.46
CA VAL A 166 1.08 -17.39 -12.49
C VAL A 166 2.45 -17.91 -12.91
N VAL A 167 3.45 -17.03 -13.00
CA VAL A 167 4.83 -17.42 -13.41
C VAL A 167 5.56 -18.20 -12.31
N SER A 168 5.17 -18.04 -11.05
CA SER A 168 5.81 -18.71 -9.90
C SER A 168 5.22 -20.11 -9.57
N ARG A 169 4.26 -20.59 -10.35
CA ARG A 169 3.70 -21.96 -10.25
C ARG A 169 4.25 -22.87 -11.34
#